data_6357c1a2f2d69533c18fb3a8171be65c
#
_entry.id   6357c1a2f2d69533c18fb3a8171be65c
#
_cell.length_a   1.000
_cell.length_b   1.000
_cell.length_c   1.000
_cell.angle_alpha   90.00
_cell.angle_beta   90.00
_cell.angle_gamma   90.00
#
_symmetry.space_group_name_H-M   'P 1'
#
loop_
_entity.id
_entity.type
_entity.pdbx_description
1 polymer ?
#
loop_
_entity_poly.entity_id
_entity_poly.type
_entity_poly.pdbx_seq_one_letter_code
_entity_poly.pdbx_strand_id
1 'polypeptide(L)'
;MLLIKNGHVMDPKSGLDQVCDILVQDGKIVKIAPEIKEEGAELIDATGLVVAPGLVDIHVHFREPGQTHKEDIHTGSLAAAAGGFTTVVMMANTSPTISDVETLQEVLQSAAKEKINVKTVATITKNFNGQDLTDFKALLEAGAVGFSDDGIPLESSKVLKEALETAKKLGTFVCLHEEDPGLNGILGFNENIAKDHFKICGATGVAEYAMIARDVMIAYATKSHVHIQHLSKEESIKVVEFAQGLGAHVTAEVAPQHFSKTETLLLTQGSNAKMNPPLRLESDRRAVIEGLKSGVITVIATDHAPHHADEKNVEDITKAPSGMTGLETSLSLGLTYLVQAGELSLMELLEKMTVNPAKLYNFEAGYLAENGPADITIFDDKADRLVDSHFASKAANSPFIGETLKGQVKYTICKGQIVYQN
;
A
#
# COMPACT_ATOMS: atom_id res chain seq x y z
N MET A 1 -20.76 6.57 21.66
CA MET A 1 -21.27 7.54 20.67
C MET A 1 -20.23 8.63 20.52
N LEU A 2 -19.88 8.99 19.31
CA LEU A 2 -18.84 9.99 18.99
C LEU A 2 -19.43 11.02 18.01
N LEU A 3 -19.19 12.29 18.23
CA LEU A 3 -19.62 13.38 17.37
C LEU A 3 -18.41 14.18 16.88
N ILE A 4 -18.15 14.10 15.57
CA ILE A 4 -17.11 14.89 14.89
C ILE A 4 -17.77 16.16 14.37
N LYS A 5 -17.27 17.32 14.79
CA LYS A 5 -17.87 18.63 14.48
C LYS A 5 -16.97 19.47 13.59
N ASN A 6 -17.64 20.27 12.73
CA ASN A 6 -17.02 21.35 11.96
C ASN A 6 -15.90 20.88 11.01
N GLY A 7 -15.83 19.58 10.69
CA GLY A 7 -14.79 19.04 9.82
C GLY A 7 -15.05 19.33 8.35
N HIS A 8 -13.99 19.56 7.56
CA HIS A 8 -14.09 19.57 6.11
C HIS A 8 -14.18 18.11 5.62
N VAL A 9 -15.40 17.63 5.44
CA VAL A 9 -15.67 16.24 5.06
C VAL A 9 -15.47 16.07 3.57
N MET A 10 -14.57 15.13 3.21
CA MET A 10 -14.23 14.80 1.83
C MET A 10 -14.40 13.29 1.61
N ASP A 11 -15.32 12.90 0.74
CA ASP A 11 -15.56 11.50 0.38
C ASP A 11 -15.51 11.29 -1.14
N PRO A 12 -14.46 10.66 -1.67
CA PRO A 12 -14.33 10.44 -3.11
C PRO A 12 -15.44 9.59 -3.71
N LYS A 13 -16.05 8.67 -2.94
CA LYS A 13 -17.10 7.78 -3.44
C LYS A 13 -18.39 8.52 -3.78
N SER A 14 -18.78 9.47 -2.93
CA SER A 14 -20.02 10.27 -3.11
C SER A 14 -19.75 11.63 -3.77
N GLY A 15 -18.50 12.08 -3.81
CA GLY A 15 -18.12 13.43 -4.23
C GLY A 15 -18.44 14.48 -3.16
N LEU A 16 -18.66 14.08 -1.90
CA LEU A 16 -18.91 15.00 -0.80
C LEU A 16 -17.64 15.83 -0.53
N ASP A 17 -17.76 17.15 -0.53
CA ASP A 17 -16.68 18.11 -0.30
C ASP A 17 -17.26 19.38 0.36
N GLN A 18 -17.50 19.28 1.69
CA GLN A 18 -18.10 20.41 2.44
C GLN A 18 -17.84 20.29 3.94
N VAL A 19 -17.99 21.41 4.64
CA VAL A 19 -17.96 21.42 6.11
C VAL A 19 -19.26 20.85 6.65
N CYS A 20 -19.17 19.76 7.44
CA CYS A 20 -20.30 19.15 8.13
C CYS A 20 -19.87 18.33 9.35
N ASP A 21 -20.87 17.90 10.12
CA ASP A 21 -20.71 17.06 11.30
C ASP A 21 -20.97 15.60 10.94
N ILE A 22 -20.31 14.69 11.66
CA ILE A 22 -20.55 13.23 11.55
C ILE A 22 -20.85 12.67 12.93
N LEU A 23 -22.01 12.00 13.06
CA LEU A 23 -22.38 11.26 14.26
C LEU A 23 -22.08 9.77 14.06
N VAL A 24 -21.35 9.20 14.99
CA VAL A 24 -20.94 7.80 15.02
C VAL A 24 -21.54 7.10 16.24
N GLN A 25 -22.14 5.93 16.02
CA GLN A 25 -22.65 5.08 17.08
C GLN A 25 -22.52 3.61 16.67
N ASP A 26 -22.14 2.75 17.63
CA ASP A 26 -22.06 1.29 17.46
C ASP A 26 -21.26 0.85 16.21
N GLY A 27 -20.14 1.55 15.96
CA GLY A 27 -19.23 1.24 14.83
C GLY A 27 -19.71 1.74 13.47
N LYS A 28 -20.82 2.50 13.41
CA LYS A 28 -21.40 3.00 12.16
C LYS A 28 -21.56 4.51 12.16
N ILE A 29 -21.51 5.10 10.99
CA ILE A 29 -21.92 6.49 10.76
C ILE A 29 -23.46 6.53 10.80
N VAL A 30 -24.02 7.24 11.78
CA VAL A 30 -25.47 7.36 11.94
C VAL A 30 -26.01 8.52 11.13
N LYS A 31 -25.26 9.63 11.05
CA LYS A 31 -25.71 10.84 10.38
C LYS A 31 -24.51 11.67 9.88
N ILE A 32 -24.68 12.26 8.71
CA ILE A 32 -23.80 13.30 8.15
C ILE A 32 -24.69 14.51 7.83
N ALA A 33 -24.43 15.66 8.46
CA ALA A 33 -25.24 16.87 8.27
C ALA A 33 -24.45 18.13 8.58
N PRO A 34 -24.84 19.32 8.04
CA PRO A 34 -24.16 20.59 8.31
C PRO A 34 -24.08 20.96 9.80
N GLU A 35 -25.06 20.54 10.59
CA GLU A 35 -25.08 20.73 12.04
C GLU A 35 -25.79 19.54 12.69
N ILE A 36 -25.15 18.94 13.69
CA ILE A 36 -25.73 17.89 14.52
C ILE A 36 -25.65 18.31 15.98
N LYS A 37 -26.78 18.22 16.69
CA LYS A 37 -26.87 18.42 18.14
C LYS A 37 -27.17 17.08 18.75
N GLU A 38 -26.21 16.58 19.54
CA GLU A 38 -26.34 15.30 20.24
C GLU A 38 -25.73 15.43 21.64
N GLU A 39 -26.57 15.25 22.64
CA GLU A 39 -26.13 15.32 24.04
C GLU A 39 -25.51 14.00 24.50
N GLY A 40 -24.41 14.07 25.24
CA GLY A 40 -23.74 12.89 25.78
C GLY A 40 -22.82 12.13 24.84
N ALA A 41 -22.60 12.65 23.61
CA ALA A 41 -21.56 12.13 22.73
C ALA A 41 -20.18 12.65 23.13
N GLU A 42 -19.15 11.81 22.98
CA GLU A 42 -17.76 12.26 22.99
C GLU A 42 -17.52 13.18 21.79
N LEU A 43 -16.91 14.35 22.00
CA LEU A 43 -16.79 15.37 20.99
C LEU A 43 -15.37 15.42 20.43
N ILE A 44 -15.25 15.40 19.10
CA ILE A 44 -14.04 15.78 18.37
C ILE A 44 -14.34 17.07 17.60
N ASP A 45 -13.65 18.17 17.95
CA ASP A 45 -13.68 19.39 17.15
C ASP A 45 -12.67 19.28 16.00
N ALA A 46 -13.17 19.13 14.79
CA ALA A 46 -12.39 19.03 13.56
C ALA A 46 -12.33 20.35 12.78
N THR A 47 -12.52 21.49 13.45
CA THR A 47 -12.44 22.81 12.82
C THR A 47 -11.08 23.01 12.13
N GLY A 48 -11.12 23.26 10.82
CA GLY A 48 -9.92 23.44 10.00
C GLY A 48 -9.19 22.16 9.60
N LEU A 49 -9.73 21.00 9.97
CA LEU A 49 -9.19 19.68 9.62
C LEU A 49 -10.01 19.05 8.49
N VAL A 50 -9.34 18.19 7.71
CA VAL A 50 -9.98 17.29 6.74
C VAL A 50 -10.48 16.04 7.47
N VAL A 51 -11.71 15.66 7.18
CA VAL A 51 -12.34 14.41 7.64
C VAL A 51 -12.61 13.54 6.41
N ALA A 52 -11.87 12.47 6.26
CA ALA A 52 -11.91 11.58 5.11
C ALA A 52 -12.25 10.15 5.52
N PRO A 53 -12.62 9.27 4.58
CA PRO A 53 -12.67 7.82 4.86
C PRO A 53 -11.32 7.36 5.42
N GLY A 54 -11.35 6.37 6.29
CA GLY A 54 -10.13 5.68 6.73
C GLY A 54 -9.34 5.18 5.54
N LEU A 55 -8.03 5.43 5.54
CA LEU A 55 -7.16 5.03 4.45
C LEU A 55 -7.09 3.49 4.36
N VAL A 56 -6.90 2.99 3.15
CA VAL A 56 -6.81 1.56 2.84
C VAL A 56 -5.47 1.28 2.17
N ASP A 57 -4.65 0.41 2.76
CA ASP A 57 -3.39 -0.02 2.19
C ASP A 57 -3.45 -1.49 1.80
N ILE A 58 -3.17 -1.79 0.56
CA ILE A 58 -3.29 -3.15 0.04
C ILE A 58 -1.95 -3.87 -0.08
N HIS A 59 -0.85 -3.27 0.42
CA HIS A 59 0.49 -3.84 0.31
C HIS A 59 1.35 -3.48 1.52
N VAL A 60 1.35 -4.36 2.55
CA VAL A 60 2.17 -4.21 3.76
C VAL A 60 2.81 -5.52 4.19
N HIS A 61 3.99 -5.44 4.84
CA HIS A 61 4.75 -6.57 5.36
C HIS A 61 4.83 -6.52 6.88
N PHE A 62 3.89 -7.15 7.58
CA PHE A 62 3.89 -7.20 9.05
C PHE A 62 4.77 -8.31 9.64
N ARG A 63 5.47 -9.04 8.79
CA ARG A 63 6.54 -9.97 9.17
C ARG A 63 6.14 -11.12 10.11
N GLU A 64 4.90 -11.23 10.51
CA GLU A 64 4.36 -12.31 11.35
C GLU A 64 3.53 -13.28 10.48
N PRO A 65 3.82 -14.59 10.59
CA PRO A 65 4.72 -15.27 11.53
C PRO A 65 6.22 -15.20 11.16
N GLY A 66 7.05 -15.45 12.16
CA GLY A 66 8.46 -15.86 12.03
C GLY A 66 9.52 -14.77 11.95
N GLN A 67 9.18 -13.52 11.63
CA GLN A 67 10.13 -12.41 11.53
C GLN A 67 9.76 -11.23 12.46
N THR A 68 9.15 -11.54 13.60
CA THR A 68 8.58 -10.56 14.54
C THR A 68 9.60 -9.64 15.21
N HIS A 69 10.91 -9.91 15.04
CA HIS A 69 11.97 -8.98 15.43
C HIS A 69 12.02 -7.72 14.55
N LYS A 70 11.49 -7.78 13.32
CA LYS A 70 11.41 -6.63 12.39
C LYS A 70 10.11 -5.86 12.57
N GLU A 71 9.00 -6.57 12.62
CA GLU A 71 7.64 -6.08 12.79
C GLU A 71 6.73 -7.23 13.20
N ASP A 72 5.61 -6.94 13.85
CA ASP A 72 4.52 -7.89 14.07
C ASP A 72 3.18 -7.26 13.72
N ILE A 73 2.12 -8.05 13.74
CA ILE A 73 0.77 -7.58 13.38
C ILE A 73 0.32 -6.45 14.31
N HIS A 74 0.71 -6.48 15.59
CA HIS A 74 0.35 -5.46 16.55
C HIS A 74 1.04 -4.11 16.25
N THR A 75 2.36 -4.10 16.14
CA THR A 75 3.12 -2.86 15.93
C THR A 75 2.89 -2.30 14.52
N GLY A 76 2.73 -3.16 13.51
CA GLY A 76 2.31 -2.75 12.17
C GLY A 76 0.90 -2.12 12.16
N SER A 77 -0.03 -2.65 12.97
CA SER A 77 -1.37 -2.05 13.15
C SER A 77 -1.33 -0.69 13.82
N LEU A 78 -0.42 -0.48 14.78
CA LEU A 78 -0.20 0.83 15.40
C LEU A 78 0.38 1.83 14.38
N ALA A 79 1.34 1.40 13.56
CA ALA A 79 1.91 2.22 12.48
C ALA A 79 0.84 2.59 11.44
N ALA A 80 -0.01 1.64 11.06
CA ALA A 80 -1.14 1.89 10.16
C ALA A 80 -2.10 2.94 10.75
N ALA A 81 -2.50 2.78 12.01
CA ALA A 81 -3.36 3.75 12.69
C ALA A 81 -2.72 5.14 12.76
N ALA A 82 -1.41 5.25 13.06
CA ALA A 82 -0.69 6.52 13.09
C ALA A 82 -0.59 7.17 11.69
N GLY A 83 -0.59 6.36 10.63
CA GLY A 83 -0.62 6.81 9.23
C GLY A 83 -2.00 7.16 8.70
N GLY A 84 -3.09 6.95 9.48
CA GLY A 84 -4.46 7.20 9.05
C GLY A 84 -5.15 6.00 8.39
N PHE A 85 -4.51 4.83 8.39
CA PHE A 85 -5.07 3.63 7.78
C PHE A 85 -5.98 2.89 8.76
N THR A 86 -7.18 2.53 8.28
CA THR A 86 -8.15 1.72 9.03
C THR A 86 -8.24 0.29 8.49
N THR A 87 -7.72 0.05 7.29
CA THR A 87 -7.71 -1.26 6.64
C THR A 87 -6.37 -1.49 5.95
N VAL A 88 -5.76 -2.65 6.20
CA VAL A 88 -4.51 -3.05 5.55
C VAL A 88 -4.59 -4.49 5.05
N VAL A 89 -3.84 -4.80 3.98
CA VAL A 89 -3.68 -6.15 3.43
C VAL A 89 -2.21 -6.56 3.52
N MET A 90 -1.95 -7.58 4.32
CA MET A 90 -0.61 -8.16 4.50
C MET A 90 -0.22 -9.04 3.32
N MET A 91 1.05 -8.95 2.92
CA MET A 91 1.67 -9.91 2.00
C MET A 91 2.01 -11.23 2.69
N ALA A 92 2.07 -12.30 1.89
CA ALA A 92 2.20 -13.67 2.37
C ALA A 92 3.65 -14.14 2.57
N ASN A 93 4.66 -13.26 2.39
CA ASN A 93 6.10 -13.58 2.47
C ASN A 93 6.63 -13.61 3.91
N THR A 94 5.99 -14.40 4.72
CA THR A 94 6.29 -14.66 6.14
C THR A 94 7.10 -15.96 6.31
N SER A 95 7.37 -16.40 7.54
CA SER A 95 8.10 -17.64 7.83
C SER A 95 7.43 -18.43 8.98
N PRO A 96 6.60 -19.46 8.70
CA PRO A 96 6.29 -19.99 7.37
C PRO A 96 5.51 -18.99 6.50
N THR A 97 5.53 -19.21 5.18
CA THR A 97 4.71 -18.45 4.23
C THR A 97 3.23 -18.78 4.40
N ILE A 98 2.34 -17.85 4.08
CA ILE A 98 0.89 -18.10 4.18
C ILE A 98 0.43 -18.92 2.97
N SER A 99 0.82 -20.20 2.93
CA SER A 99 0.60 -21.13 1.81
C SER A 99 -0.45 -22.20 2.07
N ASP A 100 -0.95 -22.29 3.29
CA ASP A 100 -1.94 -23.26 3.73
C ASP A 100 -2.94 -22.66 4.71
N VAL A 101 -4.03 -23.40 4.94
CA VAL A 101 -5.15 -22.96 5.78
C VAL A 101 -4.74 -22.78 7.25
N GLU A 102 -3.84 -23.64 7.76
CA GLU A 102 -3.40 -23.60 9.17
C GLU A 102 -2.64 -22.30 9.46
N THR A 103 -1.62 -22.00 8.66
CA THR A 103 -0.85 -20.75 8.76
C THR A 103 -1.74 -19.52 8.56
N LEU A 104 -2.66 -19.56 7.59
CA LEU A 104 -3.60 -18.46 7.36
C LEU A 104 -4.48 -18.21 8.58
N GLN A 105 -5.02 -19.25 9.21
CA GLN A 105 -5.89 -19.10 10.38
C GLN A 105 -5.14 -18.55 11.60
N GLU A 106 -3.88 -18.92 11.81
CA GLU A 106 -3.03 -18.34 12.86
C GLU A 106 -2.87 -16.83 12.66
N VAL A 107 -2.56 -16.40 11.44
CA VAL A 107 -2.44 -14.97 11.09
C VAL A 107 -3.76 -14.24 11.31
N LEU A 108 -4.88 -14.79 10.85
CA LEU A 108 -6.20 -14.18 11.02
C LEU A 108 -6.64 -14.09 12.49
N GLN A 109 -6.25 -15.07 13.34
CA GLN A 109 -6.50 -15.02 14.78
C GLN A 109 -5.69 -13.90 15.45
N SER A 110 -4.45 -13.65 15.03
CA SER A 110 -3.66 -12.51 15.51
C SER A 110 -4.26 -11.20 15.02
N ALA A 111 -4.58 -11.10 13.74
CA ALA A 111 -5.22 -9.94 13.12
C ALA A 111 -6.56 -9.55 13.76
N ALA A 112 -7.35 -10.52 14.20
CA ALA A 112 -8.65 -10.27 14.83
C ALA A 112 -8.55 -9.57 16.20
N LYS A 113 -7.37 -9.52 16.82
CA LYS A 113 -7.14 -8.83 18.10
C LYS A 113 -6.88 -7.33 17.90
N GLU A 114 -6.58 -6.92 16.68
CA GLU A 114 -6.19 -5.55 16.37
C GLU A 114 -7.41 -4.61 16.25
N LYS A 115 -7.17 -3.34 16.52
CA LYS A 115 -8.22 -2.32 16.49
C LYS A 115 -8.56 -1.85 15.08
N ILE A 116 -7.65 -2.04 14.12
CA ILE A 116 -7.90 -1.78 12.70
C ILE A 116 -8.32 -3.05 11.97
N ASN A 117 -8.68 -2.93 10.70
CA ASN A 117 -9.02 -4.07 9.85
C ASN A 117 -7.74 -4.62 9.21
N VAL A 118 -7.20 -5.71 9.72
CA VAL A 118 -6.06 -6.39 9.11
C VAL A 118 -6.56 -7.59 8.30
N LYS A 119 -6.23 -7.60 7.02
CA LYS A 119 -6.49 -8.66 6.05
C LYS A 119 -5.18 -9.23 5.55
N THR A 120 -5.22 -10.37 4.86
CA THR A 120 -4.02 -10.96 4.26
C THR A 120 -4.33 -11.63 2.94
N VAL A 121 -3.40 -11.57 1.99
CA VAL A 121 -3.35 -12.47 0.85
C VAL A 121 -2.72 -13.81 1.28
N ALA A 122 -2.93 -14.84 0.49
CA ALA A 122 -2.16 -16.07 0.54
C ALA A 122 -1.16 -16.14 -0.62
N THR A 123 -0.21 -17.08 -0.59
CA THR A 123 0.72 -17.28 -1.70
C THR A 123 0.03 -17.86 -2.93
N ILE A 124 0.52 -17.50 -4.11
CA ILE A 124 0.11 -18.12 -5.38
C ILE A 124 0.65 -19.54 -5.45
N THR A 125 1.95 -19.69 -5.17
CA THR A 125 2.62 -21.00 -5.20
C THR A 125 3.01 -21.48 -3.81
N LYS A 126 3.04 -22.79 -3.61
CA LYS A 126 3.40 -23.41 -2.33
C LYS A 126 4.81 -23.01 -1.90
N ASN A 127 4.92 -22.31 -0.77
CA ASN A 127 6.20 -21.87 -0.24
C ASN A 127 7.06 -21.08 -1.25
N PHE A 128 6.41 -20.32 -2.15
CA PHE A 128 7.08 -19.58 -3.23
C PHE A 128 7.92 -20.46 -4.17
N ASN A 129 7.53 -21.71 -4.42
CA ASN A 129 8.32 -22.60 -5.26
C ASN A 129 8.20 -22.31 -6.77
N GLY A 130 7.30 -21.40 -7.18
CA GLY A 130 7.09 -21.00 -8.58
C GLY A 130 6.55 -22.11 -9.49
N GLN A 131 6.09 -23.24 -8.95
CA GLN A 131 5.70 -24.44 -9.72
C GLN A 131 4.30 -24.95 -9.35
N ASP A 132 4.04 -25.17 -8.06
CA ASP A 132 2.80 -25.79 -7.58
C ASP A 132 1.89 -24.73 -6.99
N LEU A 133 0.70 -24.57 -7.56
CA LEU A 133 -0.31 -23.66 -6.98
C LEU A 133 -0.74 -24.13 -5.59
N THR A 134 -1.03 -23.18 -4.73
CA THR A 134 -1.73 -23.40 -3.46
C THR A 134 -3.20 -23.76 -3.73
N ASP A 135 -3.90 -24.24 -2.72
CA ASP A 135 -5.36 -24.46 -2.84
C ASP A 135 -6.12 -23.13 -2.67
N PHE A 136 -6.26 -22.39 -3.78
CA PHE A 136 -6.94 -21.09 -3.80
C PHE A 136 -8.33 -21.16 -3.20
N LYS A 137 -9.08 -22.24 -3.48
CA LYS A 137 -10.44 -22.35 -2.97
C LYS A 137 -10.46 -22.49 -1.46
N ALA A 138 -9.67 -23.41 -0.92
CA ALA A 138 -9.59 -23.61 0.53
C ALA A 138 -9.10 -22.35 1.27
N LEU A 139 -8.11 -21.64 0.69
CA LEU A 139 -7.57 -20.42 1.28
C LEU A 139 -8.58 -19.25 1.25
N LEU A 140 -9.36 -19.09 0.17
CA LEU A 140 -10.45 -18.08 0.12
C LEU A 140 -11.56 -18.42 1.13
N GLU A 141 -11.97 -19.69 1.21
CA GLU A 141 -12.98 -20.13 2.19
C GLU A 141 -12.49 -19.93 3.64
N ALA A 142 -11.17 -20.01 3.88
CA ALA A 142 -10.56 -19.75 5.18
C ALA A 142 -10.34 -18.26 5.49
N GLY A 143 -10.51 -17.35 4.51
CA GLY A 143 -10.49 -15.91 4.74
C GLY A 143 -9.36 -15.12 4.07
N ALA A 144 -8.55 -15.73 3.19
CA ALA A 144 -7.63 -14.98 2.34
C ALA A 144 -8.42 -14.05 1.41
N VAL A 145 -7.91 -12.82 1.17
CA VAL A 145 -8.61 -11.84 0.34
C VAL A 145 -8.09 -11.78 -1.11
N GLY A 146 -7.01 -12.47 -1.41
CA GLY A 146 -6.36 -12.53 -2.72
C GLY A 146 -5.10 -13.38 -2.67
N PHE A 147 -4.28 -13.32 -3.73
CA PHE A 147 -3.08 -14.13 -3.85
C PHE A 147 -1.91 -13.30 -4.37
N SER A 148 -0.73 -13.48 -3.76
CA SER A 148 0.51 -12.85 -4.21
C SER A 148 1.72 -13.68 -3.78
N ASP A 149 2.69 -13.83 -4.69
CA ASP A 149 4.04 -14.29 -4.35
C ASP A 149 4.99 -13.09 -4.26
N ASP A 150 4.53 -11.99 -3.66
CA ASP A 150 5.27 -10.74 -3.57
C ASP A 150 6.73 -10.93 -3.11
N GLY A 151 7.64 -10.26 -3.83
CA GLY A 151 9.08 -10.38 -3.67
C GLY A 151 9.71 -11.57 -4.42
N ILE A 152 8.90 -12.52 -4.93
CA ILE A 152 9.35 -13.67 -5.72
C ILE A 152 8.52 -13.73 -7.01
N PRO A 153 9.04 -13.23 -8.14
CA PRO A 153 8.27 -13.20 -9.38
C PRO A 153 8.00 -14.59 -9.96
N LEU A 154 6.84 -14.75 -10.61
CA LEU A 154 6.46 -16.00 -11.28
C LEU A 154 7.15 -16.14 -12.64
N GLU A 155 8.29 -16.83 -12.70
CA GLU A 155 9.04 -17.01 -13.94
C GLU A 155 8.30 -17.88 -14.99
N SER A 156 7.50 -18.85 -14.54
CA SER A 156 6.79 -19.78 -15.43
C SER A 156 5.49 -19.19 -15.96
N SER A 157 5.46 -18.87 -17.27
CA SER A 157 4.24 -18.46 -17.96
C SER A 157 3.10 -19.48 -17.87
N LYS A 158 3.43 -20.79 -17.76
CA LYS A 158 2.44 -21.85 -17.58
C LYS A 158 1.78 -21.74 -16.22
N VAL A 159 2.57 -21.63 -15.15
CA VAL A 159 2.06 -21.50 -13.77
C VAL A 159 1.24 -20.22 -13.61
N LEU A 160 1.74 -19.10 -14.15
CA LEU A 160 0.98 -17.84 -14.14
C LEU A 160 -0.38 -17.99 -14.83
N LYS A 161 -0.42 -18.60 -16.03
CA LYS A 161 -1.68 -18.83 -16.74
C LYS A 161 -2.65 -19.67 -15.91
N GLU A 162 -2.18 -20.75 -15.30
CA GLU A 162 -2.97 -21.61 -14.43
C GLU A 162 -3.49 -20.86 -13.20
N ALA A 163 -2.65 -20.01 -12.57
CA ALA A 163 -3.05 -19.15 -11.44
C ALA A 163 -4.16 -18.17 -11.83
N LEU A 164 -3.97 -17.44 -12.94
CA LEU A 164 -4.94 -16.49 -13.47
C LEU A 164 -6.29 -17.15 -13.80
N GLU A 165 -6.28 -18.30 -14.48
CA GLU A 165 -7.49 -19.06 -14.80
C GLU A 165 -8.19 -19.60 -13.53
N THR A 166 -7.42 -20.00 -12.52
CA THR A 166 -7.94 -20.46 -11.24
C THR A 166 -8.57 -19.33 -10.44
N ALA A 167 -7.85 -18.21 -10.30
CA ALA A 167 -8.36 -17.01 -9.64
C ALA A 167 -9.67 -16.52 -10.28
N LYS A 168 -9.72 -16.43 -11.61
CA LYS A 168 -10.92 -16.05 -12.35
C LYS A 168 -12.11 -16.96 -12.07
N LYS A 169 -11.92 -18.30 -12.06
CA LYS A 169 -13.00 -19.26 -11.76
C LYS A 169 -13.57 -19.07 -10.36
N LEU A 170 -12.77 -18.57 -9.43
CA LEU A 170 -13.15 -18.32 -8.04
C LEU A 170 -13.62 -16.87 -7.79
N GLY A 171 -13.65 -16.03 -8.82
CA GLY A 171 -14.08 -14.65 -8.71
C GLY A 171 -13.08 -13.73 -7.98
N THR A 172 -11.80 -14.09 -8.01
CA THR A 172 -10.70 -13.33 -7.40
C THR A 172 -9.63 -12.97 -8.44
N PHE A 173 -8.51 -12.41 -7.99
CA PHE A 173 -7.39 -11.97 -8.81
C PHE A 173 -6.05 -12.33 -8.16
N VAL A 174 -4.96 -12.08 -8.87
CA VAL A 174 -3.59 -12.22 -8.36
C VAL A 174 -2.88 -10.87 -8.41
N CYS A 175 -2.02 -10.61 -7.42
CA CYS A 175 -1.12 -9.47 -7.37
C CYS A 175 0.29 -9.96 -7.69
N LEU A 176 1.01 -9.25 -8.56
CA LEU A 176 2.30 -9.68 -9.07
C LEU A 176 3.39 -8.65 -8.83
N HIS A 177 4.48 -9.10 -8.23
CA HIS A 177 5.76 -8.42 -8.17
C HIS A 177 6.55 -8.74 -9.43
N GLU A 178 6.94 -7.73 -10.19
CA GLU A 178 7.44 -7.89 -11.55
C GLU A 178 8.91 -7.47 -11.65
N GLU A 179 9.81 -8.36 -11.36
CA GLU A 179 11.26 -8.16 -11.53
C GLU A 179 11.92 -9.46 -12.03
N ASP A 180 12.01 -9.66 -13.35
CA ASP A 180 12.61 -10.86 -13.95
C ASP A 180 14.04 -11.08 -13.42
N PRO A 181 14.29 -12.17 -12.66
CA PRO A 181 15.59 -12.40 -12.05
C PRO A 181 16.70 -12.69 -13.07
N GLY A 182 16.34 -13.16 -14.27
CA GLY A 182 17.29 -13.40 -15.35
C GLY A 182 17.83 -12.11 -15.99
N LEU A 183 17.18 -10.98 -15.75
CA LEU A 183 17.53 -9.66 -16.30
C LEU A 183 18.05 -8.70 -15.23
N ASN A 184 18.01 -9.06 -13.97
CA ASN A 184 18.45 -8.22 -12.86
C ASN A 184 19.88 -8.51 -12.40
N GLY A 185 20.54 -7.47 -11.89
CA GLY A 185 21.74 -7.59 -11.07
C GLY A 185 21.41 -7.57 -9.56
N ILE A 186 22.15 -6.77 -8.80
CA ILE A 186 21.91 -6.61 -7.36
C ILE A 186 20.64 -5.77 -7.15
N LEU A 187 19.65 -6.37 -6.50
CA LEU A 187 18.37 -5.74 -6.22
C LEU A 187 18.49 -4.52 -5.29
N GLY A 188 17.56 -3.59 -5.42
CA GLY A 188 17.51 -2.37 -4.60
C GLY A 188 18.42 -1.23 -5.09
N PHE A 189 19.14 -1.43 -6.18
CA PHE A 189 19.97 -0.42 -6.82
C PHE A 189 19.56 -0.28 -8.29
N ASN A 190 19.09 0.88 -8.70
CA ASN A 190 18.84 1.13 -10.12
C ASN A 190 20.15 1.03 -10.92
N GLU A 191 20.08 0.49 -12.14
CA GLU A 191 21.23 0.18 -13.00
C GLU A 191 22.22 1.34 -13.18
N ASN A 192 21.75 2.58 -13.28
CA ASN A 192 22.58 3.75 -13.51
C ASN A 192 23.45 4.07 -12.29
N ILE A 193 22.84 4.29 -11.11
CA ILE A 193 23.57 4.60 -9.89
C ILE A 193 24.42 3.42 -9.43
N ALA A 194 23.95 2.20 -9.65
CA ALA A 194 24.71 0.96 -9.39
C ALA A 194 26.04 0.96 -10.15
N LYS A 195 26.00 1.22 -11.46
CA LYS A 195 27.18 1.27 -12.32
C LYS A 195 28.07 2.48 -12.00
N ASP A 196 27.46 3.67 -11.95
CA ASP A 196 28.24 4.91 -11.93
C ASP A 196 28.86 5.20 -10.58
N HIS A 197 28.16 4.88 -9.49
CA HIS A 197 28.62 5.16 -8.13
C HIS A 197 29.17 3.92 -7.41
N PHE A 198 28.42 2.82 -7.41
CA PHE A 198 28.76 1.62 -6.64
C PHE A 198 29.65 0.62 -7.40
N LYS A 199 29.80 0.77 -8.73
CA LYS A 199 30.57 -0.14 -9.60
C LYS A 199 30.08 -1.59 -9.57
N ILE A 200 28.78 -1.77 -9.46
CA ILE A 200 28.06 -3.05 -9.49
C ILE A 200 27.06 -3.09 -10.63
N CYS A 201 26.54 -4.29 -10.94
CA CYS A 201 25.39 -4.46 -11.82
C CYS A 201 24.10 -4.33 -10.96
N GLY A 202 23.27 -3.36 -11.25
CA GLY A 202 22.02 -3.10 -10.53
C GLY A 202 20.79 -3.75 -11.18
N ALA A 203 19.63 -3.46 -10.60
CA ALA A 203 18.34 -3.88 -11.12
C ALA A 203 17.97 -3.04 -12.37
N THR A 204 17.75 -3.73 -13.48
CA THR A 204 17.46 -3.09 -14.75
C THR A 204 15.98 -2.74 -14.89
N GLY A 205 15.67 -1.71 -15.67
CA GLY A 205 14.27 -1.40 -15.99
C GLY A 205 13.62 -2.49 -16.83
N VAL A 206 14.40 -3.12 -17.74
CA VAL A 206 13.89 -4.17 -18.61
C VAL A 206 13.36 -5.39 -17.84
N ALA A 207 13.91 -5.69 -16.66
CA ALA A 207 13.43 -6.77 -15.81
C ALA A 207 11.97 -6.55 -15.37
N GLU A 208 11.58 -5.30 -15.13
CA GLU A 208 10.22 -4.94 -14.75
C GLU A 208 9.28 -4.95 -15.97
N TYR A 209 9.53 -4.12 -16.97
CA TYR A 209 8.54 -3.96 -18.04
C TYR A 209 8.43 -5.16 -18.99
N ALA A 210 9.47 -5.97 -19.17
CA ALA A 210 9.39 -7.18 -19.99
C ALA A 210 8.53 -8.27 -19.30
N MET A 211 8.65 -8.42 -17.97
CA MET A 211 7.83 -9.33 -17.20
C MET A 211 6.37 -8.88 -17.19
N ILE A 212 6.12 -7.60 -16.91
CA ILE A 212 4.77 -7.00 -17.00
C ILE A 212 4.16 -7.24 -18.39
N ALA A 213 4.91 -7.02 -19.47
CA ALA A 213 4.39 -7.20 -20.83
C ALA A 213 3.93 -8.65 -21.09
N ARG A 214 4.70 -9.63 -20.62
CA ARG A 214 4.31 -11.05 -20.66
C ARG A 214 3.00 -11.28 -19.90
N ASP A 215 2.92 -10.79 -18.67
CA ASP A 215 1.89 -11.16 -17.70
C ASP A 215 0.55 -10.49 -17.99
N VAL A 216 0.55 -9.24 -18.41
CA VAL A 216 -0.68 -8.56 -18.83
C VAL A 216 -1.25 -9.14 -20.12
N MET A 217 -0.39 -9.66 -21.05
CA MET A 217 -0.86 -10.33 -22.26
C MET A 217 -1.44 -11.71 -21.97
N ILE A 218 -0.92 -12.43 -20.97
CA ILE A 218 -1.52 -13.68 -20.51
C ILE A 218 -2.87 -13.39 -19.81
N ALA A 219 -2.93 -12.37 -18.99
CA ALA A 219 -4.17 -11.92 -18.35
C ALA A 219 -5.24 -11.51 -19.39
N TYR A 220 -4.85 -10.77 -20.43
CA TYR A 220 -5.72 -10.43 -21.57
C TYR A 220 -6.26 -11.69 -22.27
N ALA A 221 -5.37 -12.63 -22.62
CA ALA A 221 -5.75 -13.87 -23.31
C ALA A 221 -6.71 -14.76 -22.47
N THR A 222 -6.50 -14.84 -21.17
CA THR A 222 -7.34 -15.62 -20.23
C THR A 222 -8.59 -14.86 -19.77
N LYS A 223 -8.68 -13.55 -20.06
CA LYS A 223 -9.70 -12.62 -19.56
C LYS A 223 -9.77 -12.66 -18.03
N SER A 224 -8.63 -12.72 -17.38
CA SER A 224 -8.45 -12.72 -15.93
C SER A 224 -8.09 -11.32 -15.44
N HIS A 225 -8.33 -11.05 -14.16
CA HIS A 225 -7.86 -9.83 -13.51
C HIS A 225 -6.47 -10.05 -12.93
N VAL A 226 -5.56 -9.13 -13.21
CA VAL A 226 -4.22 -9.05 -12.61
C VAL A 226 -4.01 -7.67 -12.02
N HIS A 227 -3.39 -7.60 -10.87
CA HIS A 227 -2.94 -6.38 -10.23
C HIS A 227 -1.42 -6.32 -10.23
N ILE A 228 -0.85 -5.28 -10.84
CA ILE A 228 0.60 -5.08 -10.90
C ILE A 228 1.03 -4.23 -9.72
N GLN A 229 1.91 -4.78 -8.88
CA GLN A 229 2.40 -4.13 -7.67
C GLN A 229 3.48 -3.09 -8.01
N HIS A 230 3.58 -2.03 -7.22
CA HIS A 230 4.63 -1.00 -7.12
C HIS A 230 5.36 -0.64 -8.44
N LEU A 231 4.64 -0.19 -9.48
CA LEU A 231 5.24 0.28 -10.73
C LEU A 231 6.33 1.33 -10.50
N SER A 232 7.46 1.19 -11.16
CA SER A 232 8.60 2.09 -11.00
C SER A 232 9.14 2.70 -12.30
N LYS A 233 8.85 2.12 -13.47
CA LYS A 233 9.41 2.51 -14.76
C LYS A 233 8.39 3.13 -15.73
N GLU A 234 8.84 4.11 -16.51
CA GLU A 234 8.03 4.72 -17.57
C GLU A 234 7.51 3.69 -18.57
N GLU A 235 8.37 2.76 -19.00
CA GLU A 235 7.99 1.71 -19.96
C GLU A 235 6.96 0.76 -19.37
N SER A 236 7.04 0.45 -18.08
CA SER A 236 6.06 -0.38 -17.35
C SER A 236 4.66 0.24 -17.40
N ILE A 237 4.58 1.56 -17.16
CA ILE A 237 3.31 2.30 -17.19
C ILE A 237 2.71 2.26 -18.61
N LYS A 238 3.53 2.47 -19.64
CA LYS A 238 3.10 2.39 -21.05
C LYS A 238 2.60 1.00 -21.43
N VAL A 239 3.22 -0.05 -20.89
CA VAL A 239 2.78 -1.44 -21.12
C VAL A 239 1.43 -1.69 -20.47
N VAL A 240 1.24 -1.24 -19.22
CA VAL A 240 -0.06 -1.35 -18.54
C VAL A 240 -1.13 -0.57 -19.28
N GLU A 241 -0.86 0.68 -19.68
CA GLU A 241 -1.77 1.52 -20.47
C GLU A 241 -2.18 0.84 -21.77
N PHE A 242 -1.21 0.28 -22.50
CA PHE A 242 -1.46 -0.46 -23.73
C PHE A 242 -2.38 -1.67 -23.50
N ALA A 243 -2.13 -2.46 -22.46
CA ALA A 243 -2.95 -3.63 -22.12
C ALA A 243 -4.38 -3.22 -21.74
N GLN A 244 -4.54 -2.16 -20.94
CA GLN A 244 -5.84 -1.57 -20.60
C GLN A 244 -6.58 -1.10 -21.86
N GLY A 245 -5.86 -0.46 -22.79
CA GLY A 245 -6.40 -0.02 -24.09
C GLY A 245 -6.88 -1.17 -24.97
N LEU A 246 -6.33 -2.37 -24.84
CA LEU A 246 -6.81 -3.59 -25.48
C LEU A 246 -8.05 -4.19 -24.77
N GLY A 247 -8.43 -3.66 -23.61
CA GLY A 247 -9.51 -4.19 -22.78
C GLY A 247 -9.07 -5.31 -21.80
N ALA A 248 -7.78 -5.44 -21.51
CA ALA A 248 -7.30 -6.31 -20.45
C ALA A 248 -7.75 -5.79 -19.09
N HIS A 249 -8.18 -6.67 -18.18
CA HIS A 249 -8.51 -6.31 -16.83
C HIS A 249 -7.22 -6.24 -15.99
N VAL A 250 -6.53 -5.11 -16.08
CA VAL A 250 -5.27 -4.82 -15.40
C VAL A 250 -5.47 -3.61 -14.51
N THR A 251 -5.10 -3.74 -13.25
CA THR A 251 -4.98 -2.64 -12.29
C THR A 251 -3.53 -2.53 -11.83
N ALA A 252 -3.12 -1.36 -11.34
CA ALA A 252 -1.76 -1.16 -10.88
C ALA A 252 -1.70 -0.21 -9.69
N GLU A 253 -0.67 -0.42 -8.86
CA GLU A 253 -0.34 0.43 -7.73
C GLU A 253 1.04 1.05 -7.87
N VAL A 254 1.29 2.07 -7.06
CA VAL A 254 2.61 2.68 -6.87
C VAL A 254 2.88 2.91 -5.39
N ALA A 255 4.14 2.72 -4.98
CA ALA A 255 4.56 3.10 -3.64
C ALA A 255 4.90 4.60 -3.57
N PRO A 256 4.60 5.28 -2.44
CA PRO A 256 4.86 6.71 -2.26
C PRO A 256 6.31 7.12 -2.56
N GLN A 257 7.25 6.24 -2.32
CA GLN A 257 8.66 6.42 -2.57
C GLN A 257 8.96 6.67 -4.05
N HIS A 258 8.28 5.97 -4.97
CA HIS A 258 8.51 6.05 -6.41
C HIS A 258 8.02 7.37 -7.05
N PHE A 259 7.00 8.02 -6.49
CA PHE A 259 6.60 9.34 -6.97
C PHE A 259 7.30 10.50 -6.24
N SER A 260 7.93 10.24 -5.09
CA SER A 260 8.54 11.29 -4.26
C SER A 260 10.06 11.41 -4.41
N LYS A 261 10.77 10.32 -4.72
CA LYS A 261 12.23 10.27 -4.72
C LYS A 261 12.79 9.60 -5.97
N THR A 262 14.10 9.79 -6.17
CA THR A 262 14.89 9.18 -7.26
C THR A 262 16.05 8.34 -6.70
N GLU A 263 16.73 7.60 -7.57
CA GLU A 263 17.86 6.74 -7.23
C GLU A 263 18.96 7.45 -6.45
N THR A 264 19.10 8.77 -6.60
CA THR A 264 20.12 9.57 -5.92
C THR A 264 19.96 9.58 -4.38
N LEU A 265 18.75 9.24 -3.88
CA LEU A 265 18.51 9.11 -2.44
C LEU A 265 19.45 8.08 -1.76
N LEU A 266 19.88 7.04 -2.49
CA LEU A 266 20.87 6.07 -2.02
C LEU A 266 22.18 6.70 -1.58
N LEU A 267 22.59 7.83 -2.19
CA LEU A 267 23.85 8.51 -1.87
C LEU A 267 23.83 9.20 -0.50
N THR A 268 22.65 9.57 -0.02
CA THR A 268 22.49 10.30 1.25
C THR A 268 21.87 9.45 2.35
N GLN A 269 21.00 8.50 2.02
CA GLN A 269 20.28 7.67 2.98
C GLN A 269 20.76 6.21 3.02
N GLY A 270 21.71 5.85 2.14
CA GLY A 270 22.32 4.53 2.13
C GLY A 270 21.28 3.40 2.05
N SER A 271 21.45 2.40 2.90
CA SER A 271 20.58 1.22 2.96
C SER A 271 19.09 1.54 3.21
N ASN A 272 18.77 2.65 3.89
CA ASN A 272 17.38 3.06 4.12
C ASN A 272 16.66 3.47 2.84
N ALA A 273 17.39 3.84 1.77
CA ALA A 273 16.81 4.13 0.47
C ALA A 273 16.75 2.92 -0.48
N LYS A 274 17.11 1.74 0.00
CA LYS A 274 17.12 0.49 -0.76
C LYS A 274 15.76 -0.18 -0.72
N MET A 275 15.11 -0.37 -1.88
CA MET A 275 13.82 -1.05 -2.03
C MET A 275 13.75 -1.79 -3.38
N ASN A 276 12.78 -2.69 -3.54
CA ASN A 276 12.50 -3.44 -4.76
C ASN A 276 11.04 -3.21 -5.21
N PRO A 277 10.83 -2.76 -6.47
CA PRO A 277 11.84 -2.28 -7.41
C PRO A 277 12.54 -1.02 -6.90
N PRO A 278 13.77 -0.72 -7.36
CA PRO A 278 14.52 0.41 -6.84
C PRO A 278 13.92 1.75 -7.24
N LEU A 279 14.27 2.81 -6.50
CA LEU A 279 14.04 4.17 -6.93
C LEU A 279 14.75 4.40 -8.27
N ARG A 280 14.05 5.03 -9.22
CA ARG A 280 14.51 5.19 -10.60
C ARG A 280 14.96 6.63 -10.90
N LEU A 281 15.10 6.96 -12.18
CA LEU A 281 15.44 8.29 -12.65
C LEU A 281 14.29 9.30 -12.47
N GLU A 282 14.59 10.58 -12.60
CA GLU A 282 13.57 11.64 -12.56
C GLU A 282 12.52 11.48 -13.68
N SER A 283 12.90 11.00 -14.88
CA SER A 283 11.96 10.69 -15.95
C SER A 283 10.94 9.64 -15.52
N ASP A 284 11.38 8.59 -14.84
CA ASP A 284 10.52 7.53 -14.35
C ASP A 284 9.59 8.05 -13.24
N ARG A 285 10.13 8.83 -12.30
CA ARG A 285 9.35 9.47 -11.26
C ARG A 285 8.23 10.35 -11.84
N ARG A 286 8.55 11.14 -12.88
CA ARG A 286 7.56 11.95 -13.60
C ARG A 286 6.52 11.08 -14.30
N ALA A 287 6.93 10.00 -14.96
CA ALA A 287 6.01 9.08 -15.61
C ALA A 287 5.05 8.41 -14.61
N VAL A 288 5.53 8.05 -13.41
CA VAL A 288 4.68 7.54 -12.32
C VAL A 288 3.60 8.57 -11.93
N ILE A 289 3.97 9.84 -11.77
CA ILE A 289 3.01 10.92 -11.48
C ILE A 289 1.98 11.06 -12.60
N GLU A 290 2.42 11.05 -13.86
CA GLU A 290 1.49 11.11 -15.02
C GLU A 290 0.58 9.86 -15.07
N GLY A 291 1.09 8.67 -14.72
CA GLY A 291 0.30 7.45 -14.58
C GLY A 291 -0.80 7.54 -13.51
N LEU A 292 -0.51 8.21 -12.38
CA LEU A 292 -1.50 8.53 -11.36
C LEU A 292 -2.57 9.52 -11.86
N LYS A 293 -2.17 10.56 -12.60
CA LYS A 293 -3.06 11.58 -13.17
C LYS A 293 -3.97 11.01 -14.26
N SER A 294 -3.43 10.19 -15.14
CA SER A 294 -4.19 9.57 -16.25
C SER A 294 -5.12 8.44 -15.79
N GLY A 295 -4.92 7.90 -14.56
CA GLY A 295 -5.69 6.77 -14.05
C GLY A 295 -5.20 5.41 -14.53
N VAL A 296 -4.05 5.31 -15.19
CA VAL A 296 -3.36 4.04 -15.48
C VAL A 296 -2.96 3.38 -14.18
N ILE A 297 -2.42 4.16 -13.24
CA ILE A 297 -2.15 3.76 -11.86
C ILE A 297 -3.33 4.25 -11.00
N THR A 298 -4.05 3.31 -10.40
CA THR A 298 -5.28 3.62 -9.65
C THR A 298 -5.13 3.60 -8.14
N VAL A 299 -4.06 3.00 -7.62
CA VAL A 299 -3.85 2.80 -6.18
C VAL A 299 -2.49 3.34 -5.76
N ILE A 300 -2.45 3.95 -4.58
CA ILE A 300 -1.24 4.23 -3.82
C ILE A 300 -1.23 3.25 -2.65
N ALA A 301 -0.25 2.34 -2.62
CA ALA A 301 -0.02 1.38 -1.55
C ALA A 301 1.42 1.50 -1.05
N THR A 302 1.67 1.30 0.24
CA THR A 302 2.94 1.76 0.84
C THR A 302 4.13 0.87 0.55
N ASP A 303 3.91 -0.41 0.31
CA ASP A 303 4.98 -1.42 0.40
C ASP A 303 5.76 -1.26 1.72
N HIS A 304 5.00 -1.10 2.83
CA HIS A 304 5.60 -0.97 4.15
C HIS A 304 6.40 -2.22 4.48
N ALA A 305 7.73 -2.10 4.39
CA ALA A 305 8.68 -3.21 4.49
C ALA A 305 9.71 -2.97 5.61
N PRO A 306 9.32 -3.17 6.87
CA PRO A 306 10.16 -2.95 8.05
C PRO A 306 11.31 -3.95 8.13
N HIS A 307 12.47 -3.43 8.57
CA HIS A 307 13.69 -4.19 8.87
C HIS A 307 14.31 -3.72 10.16
N HIS A 308 14.91 -4.66 10.91
CA HIS A 308 15.63 -4.33 12.12
C HIS A 308 16.85 -3.42 11.82
N ALA A 309 17.18 -2.54 12.76
CA ALA A 309 18.29 -1.59 12.58
C ALA A 309 19.63 -2.29 12.27
N ASP A 310 19.91 -3.43 12.90
CA ASP A 310 21.15 -4.19 12.65
C ASP A 310 21.23 -4.75 11.22
N GLU A 311 20.09 -5.01 10.57
CA GLU A 311 20.05 -5.48 9.20
C GLU A 311 20.28 -4.34 8.18
N LYS A 312 19.90 -3.12 8.56
CA LYS A 312 20.07 -1.92 7.72
C LYS A 312 21.42 -1.22 7.96
N ASN A 313 21.95 -1.22 9.20
CA ASN A 313 23.19 -0.56 9.58
C ASN A 313 24.40 -1.44 9.29
N VAL A 314 24.60 -1.79 8.01
CA VAL A 314 25.74 -2.59 7.55
C VAL A 314 26.74 -1.73 6.79
N GLU A 315 28.04 -2.06 6.89
CA GLU A 315 29.12 -1.34 6.21
C GLU A 315 28.97 -1.44 4.67
N ASP A 316 28.65 -2.62 4.19
CA ASP A 316 28.39 -2.87 2.77
C ASP A 316 26.87 -2.84 2.49
N ILE A 317 26.37 -1.71 2.02
CA ILE A 317 24.93 -1.54 1.76
C ILE A 317 24.36 -2.49 0.69
N THR A 318 25.22 -3.14 -0.11
CA THR A 318 24.75 -4.16 -1.07
C THR A 318 24.18 -5.37 -0.37
N LYS A 319 24.60 -5.64 0.86
CA LYS A 319 24.14 -6.76 1.70
C LYS A 319 22.90 -6.42 2.54
N ALA A 320 22.59 -5.14 2.69
CA ALA A 320 21.36 -4.74 3.39
C ALA A 320 20.12 -5.28 2.68
N PRO A 321 19.08 -5.74 3.40
CA PRO A 321 17.82 -6.09 2.78
C PRO A 321 17.15 -4.85 2.16
N SER A 322 16.44 -5.05 1.08
CA SER A 322 15.58 -4.02 0.48
C SER A 322 14.28 -3.88 1.27
N GLY A 323 13.80 -2.66 1.36
CA GLY A 323 12.56 -2.31 2.06
C GLY A 323 12.73 -1.06 2.92
N MET A 324 11.63 -0.32 3.08
CA MET A 324 11.54 0.86 3.95
C MET A 324 10.14 0.94 4.57
N THR A 325 10.06 1.59 5.74
CA THR A 325 8.77 1.85 6.37
C THR A 325 8.00 2.92 5.58
N GLY A 326 6.70 2.72 5.36
CA GLY A 326 5.88 3.58 4.50
C GLY A 326 4.60 4.10 5.14
N LEU A 327 3.93 3.32 6.02
CA LEU A 327 2.60 3.62 6.53
C LEU A 327 2.48 5.01 7.16
N GLU A 328 3.40 5.38 8.04
CA GLU A 328 3.32 6.64 8.78
C GLU A 328 3.71 7.87 7.95
N THR A 329 4.27 7.71 6.75
CA THR A 329 4.69 8.82 5.89
C THR A 329 3.87 8.94 4.61
N SER A 330 3.10 7.93 4.23
CA SER A 330 2.41 7.81 2.95
C SER A 330 1.49 9.01 2.65
N LEU A 331 0.56 9.35 3.56
CA LEU A 331 -0.34 10.50 3.39
C LEU A 331 0.45 11.80 3.23
N SER A 332 1.46 12.01 4.08
CA SER A 332 2.30 13.22 4.04
C SER A 332 3.11 13.32 2.75
N LEU A 333 3.59 12.21 2.21
CA LEU A 333 4.26 12.18 0.90
C LEU A 333 3.30 12.52 -0.24
N GLY A 334 2.08 11.95 -0.22
CA GLY A 334 1.02 12.31 -1.17
C GLY A 334 0.65 13.79 -1.12
N LEU A 335 0.44 14.32 0.08
CA LEU A 335 0.14 15.75 0.26
C LEU A 335 1.28 16.66 -0.22
N THR A 336 2.54 16.30 0.06
CA THR A 336 3.71 17.11 -0.29
C THR A 336 4.01 17.07 -1.79
N TYR A 337 4.14 15.85 -2.35
CA TYR A 337 4.67 15.65 -3.70
C TYR A 337 3.61 15.60 -4.80
N LEU A 338 2.33 15.41 -4.44
CA LEU A 338 1.24 15.37 -5.41
C LEU A 338 0.29 16.57 -5.23
N VAL A 339 -0.25 16.80 -4.02
CA VAL A 339 -1.25 17.85 -3.83
C VAL A 339 -0.60 19.24 -3.80
N GLN A 340 0.38 19.47 -2.93
CA GLN A 340 1.06 20.78 -2.83
C GLN A 340 1.82 21.14 -4.12
N ALA A 341 2.34 20.12 -4.82
CA ALA A 341 3.00 20.30 -6.11
C ALA A 341 2.00 20.60 -7.27
N GLY A 342 0.68 20.53 -7.02
CA GLY A 342 -0.35 20.78 -8.03
C GLY A 342 -0.52 19.67 -9.06
N GLU A 343 -0.05 18.46 -8.76
CA GLU A 343 -0.16 17.29 -9.65
C GLU A 343 -1.52 16.60 -9.52
N LEU A 344 -2.06 16.49 -8.31
CA LEU A 344 -3.39 15.98 -8.01
C LEU A 344 -4.13 16.94 -7.08
N SER A 345 -5.45 16.94 -7.16
CA SER A 345 -6.30 17.50 -6.10
C SER A 345 -6.26 16.58 -4.85
N LEU A 346 -6.66 17.11 -3.69
CA LEU A 346 -6.77 16.30 -2.47
C LEU A 346 -7.80 15.18 -2.63
N MET A 347 -8.90 15.44 -3.34
CA MET A 347 -9.93 14.43 -3.63
C MET A 347 -9.37 13.27 -4.47
N GLU A 348 -8.57 13.56 -5.50
CA GLU A 348 -7.92 12.53 -6.34
C GLU A 348 -6.88 11.73 -5.56
N LEU A 349 -6.11 12.36 -4.65
CA LEU A 349 -5.21 11.65 -3.74
C LEU A 349 -5.99 10.68 -2.85
N LEU A 350 -7.05 11.18 -2.19
CA LEU A 350 -7.89 10.37 -1.31
C LEU A 350 -8.55 9.22 -2.06
N GLU A 351 -9.01 9.42 -3.31
CA GLU A 351 -9.56 8.35 -4.14
C GLU A 351 -8.60 7.16 -4.27
N LYS A 352 -7.30 7.44 -4.50
CA LYS A 352 -6.26 6.42 -4.70
C LYS A 352 -5.82 5.73 -3.40
N MET A 353 -6.12 6.32 -2.25
CA MET A 353 -5.78 5.80 -0.93
C MET A 353 -6.99 5.27 -0.15
N THR A 354 -8.20 5.34 -0.69
CA THR A 354 -9.44 4.94 -0.01
C THR A 354 -10.33 4.06 -0.89
N VAL A 355 -11.13 4.66 -1.76
CA VAL A 355 -12.17 3.94 -2.52
C VAL A 355 -11.59 3.00 -3.56
N ASN A 356 -10.50 3.37 -4.24
CA ASN A 356 -9.92 2.52 -5.28
C ASN A 356 -9.32 1.22 -4.72
N PRO A 357 -8.45 1.23 -3.68
CA PRO A 357 -7.96 -0.01 -3.08
C PRO A 357 -9.09 -0.83 -2.43
N ALA A 358 -10.07 -0.19 -1.80
CA ALA A 358 -11.22 -0.88 -1.24
C ALA A 358 -12.07 -1.57 -2.32
N LYS A 359 -12.29 -0.91 -3.46
CA LYS A 359 -13.02 -1.45 -4.60
C LYS A 359 -12.30 -2.65 -5.24
N LEU A 360 -10.97 -2.60 -5.33
CA LEU A 360 -10.16 -3.68 -5.89
C LEU A 360 -10.41 -5.01 -5.16
N TYR A 361 -10.47 -4.96 -3.83
CA TYR A 361 -10.70 -6.11 -2.97
C TYR A 361 -12.18 -6.31 -2.57
N ASN A 362 -13.08 -5.45 -3.07
CA ASN A 362 -14.50 -5.46 -2.70
C ASN A 362 -14.74 -5.33 -1.18
N PHE A 363 -13.97 -4.46 -0.52
CA PHE A 363 -14.14 -4.20 0.90
C PHE A 363 -15.25 -3.18 1.18
N GLU A 364 -15.97 -3.37 2.27
CA GLU A 364 -16.84 -2.33 2.85
C GLU A 364 -15.98 -1.33 3.64
N ALA A 365 -15.20 -0.53 2.92
CA ALA A 365 -14.26 0.45 3.45
C ALA A 365 -14.03 1.59 2.43
N GLY A 366 -13.30 2.62 2.84
CA GLY A 366 -12.85 3.69 1.95
C GLY A 366 -13.94 4.66 1.52
N TYR A 367 -15.04 4.80 2.28
CA TYR A 367 -16.12 5.74 2.01
C TYR A 367 -16.82 6.22 3.29
N LEU A 368 -17.52 7.36 3.21
CA LEU A 368 -18.35 7.91 4.27
C LEU A 368 -19.82 7.91 3.82
N ALA A 369 -20.65 7.13 4.51
CA ALA A 369 -22.09 7.10 4.25
C ALA A 369 -22.86 6.74 5.52
N GLU A 370 -24.09 7.26 5.64
CA GLU A 370 -25.00 6.84 6.72
C GLU A 370 -25.24 5.33 6.64
N ASN A 371 -25.21 4.66 7.77
CA ASN A 371 -25.22 3.21 7.97
C ASN A 371 -23.96 2.47 7.49
N GLY A 372 -22.97 3.17 6.92
CA GLY A 372 -21.66 2.62 6.57
C GLY A 372 -20.74 2.45 7.78
N PRO A 373 -19.57 1.83 7.60
CA PRO A 373 -18.58 1.67 8.67
C PRO A 373 -18.07 3.04 9.14
N ALA A 374 -17.87 3.18 10.44
CA ALA A 374 -17.26 4.37 11.01
C ALA A 374 -15.73 4.22 11.02
N ASP A 375 -15.16 4.13 9.83
CA ASP A 375 -13.74 4.10 9.55
C ASP A 375 -13.34 5.45 8.94
N ILE A 376 -12.67 6.30 9.75
CA ILE A 376 -12.50 7.72 9.46
C ILE A 376 -11.06 8.15 9.80
N THR A 377 -10.47 8.94 8.93
CA THR A 377 -9.19 9.61 9.17
C THR A 377 -9.40 11.12 9.24
N ILE A 378 -8.89 11.76 10.30
CA ILE A 378 -8.92 13.22 10.48
C ILE A 378 -7.49 13.74 10.47
N PHE A 379 -7.19 14.70 9.61
CA PHE A 379 -5.84 15.22 9.46
C PHE A 379 -5.83 16.72 9.12
N ASP A 380 -4.71 17.37 9.48
CA ASP A 380 -4.41 18.72 9.03
C ASP A 380 -3.58 18.63 7.75
N ASP A 381 -4.16 19.03 6.62
CA ASP A 381 -3.53 18.96 5.29
C ASP A 381 -2.45 20.05 5.07
N LYS A 382 -2.37 21.04 5.96
CA LYS A 382 -1.49 22.22 5.84
C LYS A 382 -0.32 22.18 6.82
N ALA A 383 -0.44 21.45 7.92
CA ALA A 383 0.58 21.38 8.94
C ALA A 383 1.92 20.91 8.38
N ASP A 384 3.00 21.53 8.83
CA ASP A 384 4.36 21.02 8.62
C ASP A 384 4.64 19.92 9.65
N ARG A 385 5.09 18.77 9.16
CA ARG A 385 5.50 17.62 9.98
C ARG A 385 6.96 17.31 9.72
N LEU A 386 7.80 17.46 10.73
CA LEU A 386 9.14 16.91 10.71
C LEU A 386 9.05 15.39 10.92
N VAL A 387 9.57 14.60 9.98
CA VAL A 387 9.70 13.15 10.14
C VAL A 387 10.90 12.90 11.05
N ASP A 388 10.64 12.43 12.24
CA ASP A 388 11.69 12.03 13.20
C ASP A 388 11.87 10.51 13.22
N SER A 389 12.68 10.00 14.14
CA SER A 389 12.94 8.56 14.27
C SER A 389 11.96 7.82 15.17
N HIS A 390 10.91 8.50 15.68
CA HIS A 390 9.91 7.90 16.54
C HIS A 390 8.71 7.44 15.71
N PHE A 391 8.73 6.16 15.36
CA PHE A 391 7.64 5.50 14.65
C PHE A 391 6.85 4.61 15.62
N ALA A 392 5.56 4.44 15.33
CA ALA A 392 4.71 3.43 15.99
C ALA A 392 5.06 2.02 15.50
N SER A 393 5.58 1.90 14.27
CA SER A 393 6.24 0.70 13.77
C SER A 393 7.40 0.31 14.67
N LYS A 394 7.67 -0.98 14.81
CA LYS A 394 8.84 -1.51 15.49
C LYS A 394 10.15 -1.09 14.81
N ALA A 395 10.11 -0.84 13.52
CA ALA A 395 11.25 -0.45 12.70
C ALA A 395 11.21 1.04 12.33
N ALA A 396 12.41 1.63 12.19
CA ALA A 396 12.59 3.03 11.80
C ALA A 396 13.45 3.17 10.51
N ASN A 397 13.43 2.17 9.64
CA ASN A 397 14.16 2.19 8.37
C ASN A 397 13.46 3.04 7.32
N SER A 398 13.33 4.35 7.61
CA SER A 398 12.73 5.33 6.72
C SER A 398 13.79 6.27 6.14
N PRO A 399 13.85 6.45 4.82
CA PRO A 399 14.78 7.41 4.21
C PRO A 399 14.31 8.87 4.36
N PHE A 400 13.12 9.10 4.91
CA PHE A 400 12.53 10.44 5.06
C PHE A 400 12.82 11.09 6.42
N ILE A 401 13.53 10.40 7.33
CA ILE A 401 13.91 10.99 8.63
C ILE A 401 14.71 12.28 8.42
N GLY A 402 14.28 13.35 9.08
CA GLY A 402 14.86 14.69 8.95
C GLY A 402 14.19 15.56 7.89
N GLU A 403 13.27 15.02 7.08
CA GLU A 403 12.50 15.82 6.11
C GLU A 403 11.26 16.45 6.77
N THR A 404 10.91 17.65 6.31
CA THR A 404 9.64 18.28 6.64
C THR A 404 8.66 18.05 5.51
N LEU A 405 7.56 17.34 5.82
CA LEU A 405 6.49 17.01 4.90
C LEU A 405 5.21 17.76 5.30
N LYS A 406 4.26 17.89 4.37
CA LYS A 406 2.93 18.41 4.63
C LYS A 406 2.00 17.32 5.15
N GLY A 407 1.11 17.74 6.05
CA GLY A 407 0.04 16.90 6.54
C GLY A 407 0.39 16.13 7.82
N GLN A 408 -0.55 16.17 8.75
CA GLN A 408 -0.43 15.47 10.03
C GLN A 408 -1.75 14.81 10.40
N VAL A 409 -1.76 13.48 10.55
CA VAL A 409 -2.91 12.75 11.08
C VAL A 409 -3.15 13.18 12.53
N LYS A 410 -4.39 13.53 12.84
CA LYS A 410 -4.84 13.92 14.18
C LYS A 410 -5.61 12.81 14.87
N TYR A 411 -6.52 12.17 14.13
CA TYR A 411 -7.28 11.04 14.64
C TYR A 411 -7.42 9.98 13.56
N THR A 412 -7.36 8.73 13.96
CA THR A 412 -7.82 7.59 13.18
C THR A 412 -8.89 6.88 13.99
N ILE A 413 -10.04 6.70 13.38
CA ILE A 413 -11.21 6.06 13.97
C ILE A 413 -11.49 4.82 13.15
N CYS A 414 -11.54 3.67 13.79
CA CYS A 414 -11.88 2.40 13.14
C CYS A 414 -12.98 1.70 13.94
N LYS A 415 -14.00 1.22 13.22
CA LYS A 415 -15.18 0.63 13.87
C LYS A 415 -15.80 1.54 14.93
N GLY A 416 -15.74 2.86 14.71
CA GLY A 416 -16.28 3.86 15.62
C GLY A 416 -15.48 4.11 16.89
N GLN A 417 -14.28 3.54 17.00
CA GLN A 417 -13.37 3.74 18.13
C GLN A 417 -12.15 4.56 17.70
N ILE A 418 -11.72 5.49 18.54
CA ILE A 418 -10.45 6.20 18.33
C ILE A 418 -9.33 5.19 18.55
N VAL A 419 -8.58 4.89 17.47
CA VAL A 419 -7.46 3.94 17.48
C VAL A 419 -6.10 4.66 17.45
N TYR A 420 -6.10 5.93 17.06
CA TYR A 420 -4.95 6.83 17.13
C TYR A 420 -5.41 8.26 17.38
N GLN A 421 -4.64 8.99 18.19
CA GLN A 421 -4.80 10.42 18.45
C GLN A 421 -3.43 11.06 18.65
N ASN A 422 -3.19 12.20 17.97
CA ASN A 422 -1.96 13.01 18.04
C ASN A 422 -2.26 14.39 18.61
#